data_3bd9f3e61be26eb5289e41fd2933bfc3
#
_entry.id   3bd9f3e61be26eb5289e41fd2933bfc3
#
_cell.length_a   1.000
_cell.length_b   1.000
_cell.length_c   1.000
_cell.angle_alpha   90.00
_cell.angle_beta   90.00
_cell.angle_gamma   90.00
#
_symmetry.space_group_name_H-M   'P 1'
#
loop_
_entity.id
_entity.type
_entity.pdbx_description
1 polymer ?
#
loop_
_entity_poly.entity_id
_entity_poly.type
_entity_poly.pdbx_seq_one_letter_code
_entity_poly.pdbx_strand_id
1 'polypeptide(L)'
;MSSGLGGMSGAQAKAAVIAKGVCIIAEVNSKATYNRHKKGWVDEVYDNLDDLLDRTIIAKNNKEAVSLAYNGNIVDLWEKIVEYNIDIEIGSDQTSLHNPWAGGYYPVGLSYHEANEMIVNNPKKFKKEVQKSLIRHTKAINTLAKK
;
A
#
# COMPACT_ATOMS: atom_id res chain seq x y z
N MET A 1 -5.03 6.62 3.16
CA MET A 1 -4.06 5.57 2.80
C MET A 1 -4.72 4.52 1.91
N SER A 2 -3.99 3.95 0.93
CA SER A 2 -4.52 2.97 -0.02
C SER A 2 -3.43 2.04 -0.54
N SER A 3 -3.80 1.09 -1.42
CA SER A 3 -2.85 0.24 -2.14
C SER A 3 -3.17 0.15 -3.63
N GLY A 4 -2.11 -0.14 -4.40
CA GLY A 4 -2.15 -0.29 -5.85
C GLY A 4 -1.97 1.01 -6.61
N LEU A 5 -1.05 1.00 -7.55
CA LEU A 5 -0.79 2.10 -8.51
C LEU A 5 -1.06 1.67 -9.97
N GLY A 6 -1.87 0.63 -10.12
CA GLY A 6 -2.33 0.12 -11.41
C GLY A 6 -3.36 1.04 -12.11
N GLY A 7 -4.14 0.43 -13.03
CA GLY A 7 -5.10 1.18 -13.86
C GLY A 7 -6.19 1.87 -13.04
N MET A 8 -6.80 1.16 -12.10
CA MET A 8 -7.94 1.67 -11.32
C MET A 8 -7.50 2.50 -10.11
N SER A 9 -6.65 1.95 -9.26
CA SER A 9 -6.22 2.58 -8.01
C SER A 9 -5.20 3.71 -8.18
N GLY A 10 -4.47 3.74 -9.28
CA GLY A 10 -3.43 4.74 -9.51
C GLY A 10 -3.89 6.20 -9.53
N ALA A 11 -5.20 6.46 -9.63
CA ALA A 11 -5.77 7.80 -9.56
C ALA A 11 -5.94 8.32 -8.12
N GLN A 12 -5.95 7.43 -7.12
CA GLN A 12 -6.24 7.79 -5.72
C GLN A 12 -5.18 8.75 -5.14
N ALA A 13 -3.91 8.51 -5.45
CA ALA A 13 -2.81 9.38 -5.03
C ALA A 13 -3.02 10.83 -5.50
N LYS A 14 -3.30 11.01 -6.79
CA LYS A 14 -3.57 12.33 -7.38
C LYS A 14 -4.85 12.98 -6.82
N ALA A 15 -5.90 12.19 -6.65
CA ALA A 15 -7.17 12.67 -6.09
C ALA A 15 -7.01 13.20 -4.66
N ALA A 16 -6.21 12.54 -3.83
CA ALA A 16 -5.95 12.98 -2.46
C ALA A 16 -5.18 14.32 -2.43
N VAL A 17 -4.21 14.50 -3.32
CA VAL A 17 -3.48 15.78 -3.46
C VAL A 17 -4.41 16.90 -3.92
N ILE A 18 -5.29 16.64 -4.88
CA ILE A 18 -6.33 17.60 -5.31
C ILE A 18 -7.24 17.98 -4.15
N ALA A 19 -7.57 17.01 -3.28
CA ALA A 19 -8.35 17.24 -2.05
C ALA A 19 -7.53 17.88 -0.92
N LYS A 20 -6.28 18.29 -1.17
CA LYS A 20 -5.36 18.92 -0.21
C LYS A 20 -5.00 18.02 0.97
N GLY A 21 -4.92 16.72 0.75
CA GLY A 21 -4.53 15.74 1.76
C GLY A 21 -3.15 15.15 1.54
N VAL A 22 -2.63 14.51 2.60
CA VAL A 22 -1.48 13.62 2.52
C VAL A 22 -1.97 12.23 2.12
N CYS A 23 -1.42 11.64 1.07
CA CYS A 23 -1.72 10.28 0.64
C CYS A 23 -0.51 9.37 0.81
N ILE A 24 -0.70 8.21 1.42
CA ILE A 24 0.26 7.13 1.40
C ILE A 24 -0.33 5.99 0.58
N ILE A 25 0.43 5.42 -0.36
CA ILE A 25 -0.03 4.33 -1.20
C ILE A 25 1.05 3.28 -1.39
N ALA A 26 0.74 2.01 -1.10
CA ALA A 26 1.66 0.89 -1.28
C ALA A 26 1.46 0.23 -2.64
N GLU A 27 2.56 -0.16 -3.28
CA GLU A 27 2.56 -0.90 -4.54
C GLU A 27 3.73 -1.90 -4.57
N VAL A 28 3.43 -3.17 -4.81
CA VAL A 28 4.45 -4.23 -4.86
C VAL A 28 5.19 -4.29 -6.20
N ASN A 29 4.60 -3.73 -7.25
CA ASN A 29 5.22 -3.62 -8.57
C ASN A 29 5.92 -2.27 -8.73
N SER A 30 7.21 -2.22 -8.46
CA SER A 30 8.01 -0.99 -8.55
C SER A 30 7.92 -0.30 -9.91
N LYS A 31 7.74 -1.07 -11.01
CA LYS A 31 7.54 -0.49 -12.34
C LYS A 31 6.26 0.35 -12.41
N ALA A 32 5.19 -0.10 -11.76
CA ALA A 32 3.94 0.67 -11.67
C ALA A 32 4.15 1.97 -10.88
N THR A 33 4.82 1.88 -9.73
CA THR A 33 5.17 3.04 -8.90
C THR A 33 5.96 4.09 -9.68
N TYR A 34 7.09 3.72 -10.27
CA TYR A 34 7.94 4.66 -11.00
C TYR A 34 7.26 5.22 -12.25
N ASN A 35 6.41 4.44 -12.93
CA ASN A 35 5.62 4.95 -14.04
C ASN A 35 4.62 6.02 -13.61
N ARG A 36 3.98 5.86 -12.44
CA ARG A 36 3.05 6.86 -11.90
C ARG A 36 3.80 8.11 -11.44
N HIS A 37 4.92 7.94 -10.78
CA HIS A 37 5.77 9.07 -10.38
C HIS A 37 6.25 9.87 -11.60
N LYS A 38 6.81 9.21 -12.61
CA LYS A 38 7.27 9.86 -13.85
C LYS A 38 6.17 10.66 -14.57
N LYS A 39 4.91 10.21 -14.45
CA LYS A 39 3.75 10.88 -15.04
C LYS A 39 3.12 11.94 -14.14
N GLY A 40 3.69 12.24 -12.98
CA GLY A 40 3.17 13.22 -12.02
C GLY A 40 1.87 12.82 -11.33
N TRP A 41 1.60 11.49 -11.20
CA TRP A 41 0.46 10.97 -10.46
C TRP A 41 0.80 10.66 -9.00
N VAL A 42 2.09 10.50 -8.70
CA VAL A 42 2.67 10.35 -7.38
C VAL A 42 3.82 11.32 -7.25
N ASP A 43 3.92 12.02 -6.13
CA ASP A 43 4.90 13.07 -5.94
C ASP A 43 6.26 12.53 -5.48
N GLU A 44 6.28 11.56 -4.55
CA GLU A 44 7.49 11.01 -3.95
C GLU A 44 7.41 9.48 -3.85
N VAL A 45 8.57 8.80 -3.94
CA VAL A 45 8.67 7.33 -3.90
C VAL A 45 9.69 6.90 -2.86
N TYR A 46 9.35 5.88 -2.07
CA TYR A 46 10.14 5.33 -0.98
C TYR A 46 10.25 3.81 -1.08
N ASP A 47 11.45 3.29 -0.87
CA ASP A 47 11.74 1.87 -0.73
C ASP A 47 11.86 1.47 0.76
N ASN A 48 12.08 2.44 1.64
CA ASN A 48 12.19 2.26 3.09
C ASN A 48 10.94 2.79 3.80
N LEU A 49 10.35 1.96 4.69
CA LEU A 49 9.14 2.32 5.43
C LEU A 49 9.38 3.39 6.47
N ASP A 50 10.52 3.38 7.16
CA ASP A 50 10.80 4.35 8.20
C ASP A 50 10.96 5.75 7.59
N ASP A 51 11.69 5.87 6.47
CA ASP A 51 11.83 7.12 5.72
C ASP A 51 10.48 7.65 5.21
N LEU A 52 9.62 6.76 4.69
CA LEU A 52 8.26 7.09 4.27
C LEU A 52 7.43 7.66 5.43
N LEU A 53 7.47 7.01 6.60
CA LEU A 53 6.65 7.39 7.74
C LEU A 53 7.15 8.70 8.37
N ASP A 54 8.45 8.89 8.47
CA ASP A 54 9.04 10.16 8.91
C ASP A 54 8.60 11.30 7.97
N ARG A 55 8.68 11.09 6.66
CA ARG A 55 8.19 12.08 5.68
C ARG A 55 6.67 12.33 5.80
N THR A 56 5.91 11.28 6.09
CA THR A 56 4.46 11.37 6.31
C THR A 56 4.13 12.26 7.51
N ILE A 57 4.84 12.08 8.63
CA ILE A 57 4.68 12.87 9.84
C ILE A 57 5.00 14.35 9.55
N ILE A 58 6.09 14.62 8.85
CA ILE A 58 6.47 15.98 8.43
C ILE A 58 5.36 16.59 7.56
N ALA A 59 4.87 15.87 6.56
CA ALA A 59 3.82 16.37 5.67
C ALA A 59 2.51 16.67 6.41
N LYS A 60 2.11 15.79 7.36
CA LYS A 60 0.92 16.01 8.19
C LYS A 60 1.07 17.25 9.05
N ASN A 61 2.20 17.43 9.73
CA ASN A 61 2.47 18.58 10.60
C ASN A 61 2.46 19.90 9.82
N ASN A 62 3.00 19.90 8.61
CA ASN A 62 3.05 21.05 7.73
C ASN A 62 1.75 21.27 6.93
N LYS A 63 0.76 20.36 7.04
CA LYS A 63 -0.48 20.38 6.24
C LYS A 63 -0.21 20.42 4.73
N GLU A 64 0.78 19.67 4.28
CA GLU A 64 1.13 19.57 2.87
C GLU A 64 0.07 18.77 2.10
N ALA A 65 -0.08 19.07 0.81
CA ALA A 65 -0.84 18.27 -0.13
C ALA A 65 0.14 17.43 -0.96
N VAL A 66 0.39 16.19 -0.55
CA VAL A 66 1.43 15.34 -1.15
C VAL A 66 1.04 13.87 -1.19
N SER A 67 1.46 13.17 -2.22
CA SER A 67 1.30 11.73 -2.38
C SER A 67 2.65 11.01 -2.28
N LEU A 68 2.72 10.07 -1.35
CA LEU A 68 3.90 9.30 -0.99
C LEU A 68 3.66 7.83 -1.34
N ALA A 69 4.44 7.27 -2.24
CA ALA A 69 4.35 5.87 -2.62
C ALA A 69 5.40 5.03 -1.90
N TYR A 70 4.99 3.85 -1.45
CA TYR A 70 5.86 2.82 -0.90
C TYR A 70 6.02 1.67 -1.90
N ASN A 71 7.24 1.33 -2.27
CA ASN A 71 7.55 0.13 -3.05
C ASN A 71 7.56 -1.10 -2.13
N GLY A 72 6.39 -1.65 -1.83
CA GLY A 72 6.30 -2.79 -0.94
C GLY A 72 4.87 -3.22 -0.63
N ASN A 73 4.74 -4.11 0.35
CA ASN A 73 3.46 -4.69 0.69
C ASN A 73 2.63 -3.77 1.60
N ILE A 74 1.35 -3.67 1.30
CA ILE A 74 0.39 -2.86 2.08
C ILE A 74 0.28 -3.34 3.53
N VAL A 75 0.45 -4.63 3.81
CA VAL A 75 0.36 -5.16 5.17
C VAL A 75 1.51 -4.67 6.03
N ASP A 76 2.73 -4.68 5.49
CA ASP A 76 3.91 -4.16 6.20
C ASP A 76 3.73 -2.67 6.51
N LEU A 77 3.14 -1.90 5.58
CA LEU A 77 2.80 -0.50 5.80
C LEU A 77 1.75 -0.33 6.92
N TRP A 78 0.66 -1.11 6.92
CA TRP A 78 -0.35 -1.05 7.99
C TRP A 78 0.22 -1.41 9.37
N GLU A 79 1.03 -2.47 9.45
CA GLU A 79 1.67 -2.88 10.70
C GLU A 79 2.63 -1.81 11.23
N LYS A 80 3.39 -1.17 10.34
CA LYS A 80 4.32 -0.10 10.70
C LYS A 80 3.59 1.17 11.18
N ILE A 81 2.46 1.51 10.55
CA ILE A 81 1.59 2.60 11.00
C ILE A 81 1.03 2.34 12.42
N VAL A 82 0.67 1.09 12.73
CA VAL A 82 0.26 0.70 14.09
C VAL A 82 1.42 0.89 15.07
N GLU A 83 2.63 0.43 14.71
CA GLU A 83 3.84 0.55 15.53
C GLU A 83 4.19 2.01 15.83
N TYR A 84 4.16 2.87 14.82
CA TYR A 84 4.45 4.31 14.94
C TYR A 84 3.29 5.12 15.52
N ASN A 85 2.16 4.49 15.76
CA ASN A 85 0.96 5.15 16.27
C ASN A 85 0.50 6.35 15.43
N ILE A 86 0.58 6.23 14.10
CA ILE A 86 0.17 7.30 13.17
C ILE A 86 -1.34 7.22 12.96
N ASP A 87 -2.02 8.34 13.11
CA ASP A 87 -3.46 8.45 12.81
C ASP A 87 -3.71 8.46 11.30
N ILE A 88 -4.61 7.59 10.87
CA ILE A 88 -5.08 7.47 9.48
C ILE A 88 -6.58 7.78 9.46
N GLU A 89 -6.95 8.90 8.85
CA GLU A 89 -8.35 9.35 8.78
C GLU A 89 -9.17 8.50 7.82
N ILE A 90 -8.56 8.07 6.70
CA ILE A 90 -9.22 7.25 5.68
C ILE A 90 -8.25 6.18 5.19
N GLY A 91 -8.66 4.93 5.29
CA GLY A 91 -7.95 3.78 4.72
C GLY A 91 -8.83 3.02 3.73
N SER A 92 -8.33 2.69 2.55
CA SER A 92 -9.03 1.92 1.54
C SER A 92 -8.09 0.97 0.83
N ASP A 93 -8.45 -0.30 0.78
CA ASP A 93 -7.72 -1.33 0.03
C ASP A 93 -8.66 -2.22 -0.80
N GLN A 94 -9.73 -1.63 -1.32
CA GLN A 94 -10.73 -2.35 -2.10
C GLN A 94 -10.13 -2.96 -3.37
N THR A 95 -9.20 -2.28 -4.03
CA THR A 95 -8.70 -2.73 -5.34
C THR A 95 -7.87 -4.00 -5.22
N SER A 96 -6.98 -4.11 -4.23
CA SER A 96 -6.19 -5.31 -4.01
C SER A 96 -7.06 -6.48 -3.52
N LEU A 97 -8.15 -6.20 -2.81
CA LEU A 97 -9.08 -7.20 -2.28
C LEU A 97 -10.14 -7.66 -3.29
N HIS A 98 -10.26 -7.04 -4.46
CA HIS A 98 -11.26 -7.38 -5.46
C HIS A 98 -11.12 -8.81 -5.99
N ASN A 99 -9.90 -9.27 -6.20
CA ASN A 99 -9.61 -10.65 -6.64
C ASN A 99 -8.35 -11.18 -5.95
N PRO A 100 -8.42 -11.46 -4.65
CA PRO A 100 -7.22 -11.76 -3.86
C PRO A 100 -6.55 -13.08 -4.24
N TRP A 101 -7.28 -14.00 -4.88
CA TRP A 101 -6.79 -15.35 -5.19
C TRP A 101 -6.10 -15.48 -6.54
N ALA A 102 -6.20 -14.48 -7.39
CA ALA A 102 -5.70 -14.51 -8.77
C ALA A 102 -4.87 -13.25 -9.11
N GLY A 103 -4.07 -12.76 -8.16
CA GLY A 103 -3.11 -11.68 -8.38
C GLY A 103 -3.62 -10.28 -8.12
N GLY A 104 -4.79 -10.15 -7.49
CA GLY A 104 -5.25 -8.85 -6.98
C GLY A 104 -4.61 -8.48 -5.65
N TYR A 105 -4.18 -9.49 -4.87
CA TYR A 105 -3.56 -9.31 -3.57
C TYR A 105 -2.23 -10.07 -3.49
N TYR A 106 -1.17 -9.40 -3.06
CA TYR A 106 0.16 -9.99 -2.97
C TYR A 106 0.50 -10.36 -1.53
N PRO A 107 0.90 -11.63 -1.26
CA PRO A 107 1.25 -12.09 0.08
C PRO A 107 2.48 -11.37 0.62
N VAL A 108 2.49 -11.13 1.92
CA VAL A 108 3.65 -10.59 2.63
C VAL A 108 4.82 -11.56 2.55
N GLY A 109 6.03 -11.01 2.44
CA GLY A 109 7.27 -11.80 2.38
C GLY A 109 7.58 -12.43 1.04
N LEU A 110 6.77 -12.14 0.00
CA LEU A 110 7.05 -12.51 -1.38
C LEU A 110 7.24 -11.24 -2.22
N SER A 111 8.27 -11.27 -3.07
CA SER A 111 8.41 -10.27 -4.11
C SER A 111 7.28 -10.38 -5.17
N TYR A 112 7.11 -9.32 -5.95
CA TYR A 112 6.16 -9.32 -7.07
C TYR A 112 6.39 -10.51 -8.02
N HIS A 113 7.65 -10.84 -8.32
CA HIS A 113 8.01 -11.94 -9.20
C HIS A 113 7.67 -13.31 -8.59
N GLU A 114 8.13 -13.58 -7.35
CA GLU A 114 7.86 -14.83 -6.64
C GLU A 114 6.36 -15.09 -6.46
N ALA A 115 5.59 -14.08 -6.16
CA ALA A 115 4.14 -14.19 -6.04
C ALA A 115 3.48 -14.57 -7.37
N ASN A 116 3.89 -13.94 -8.49
CA ASN A 116 3.37 -14.28 -9.82
C ASN A 116 3.77 -15.69 -10.26
N GLU A 117 4.99 -16.12 -9.99
CA GLU A 117 5.41 -17.52 -10.23
C GLU A 117 4.59 -18.50 -9.39
N MET A 118 4.34 -18.16 -8.11
CA MET A 118 3.57 -19.02 -7.22
C MET A 118 2.11 -19.16 -7.66
N ILE A 119 1.49 -18.09 -8.20
CA ILE A 119 0.12 -18.14 -8.76
C ILE A 119 0.04 -19.22 -9.86
N VAL A 120 1.03 -19.25 -10.74
CA VAL A 120 1.06 -20.18 -11.88
C VAL A 120 1.42 -21.60 -11.44
N ASN A 121 2.50 -21.73 -10.65
CA ASN A 121 3.09 -23.04 -10.35
C ASN A 121 2.46 -23.73 -9.15
N ASN A 122 1.94 -22.98 -8.18
CA ASN A 122 1.34 -23.52 -6.96
C ASN A 122 0.20 -22.64 -6.42
N PRO A 123 -0.95 -22.55 -7.11
CA PRO A 123 -2.06 -21.68 -6.72
C PRO A 123 -2.64 -22.01 -5.35
N LYS A 124 -2.57 -23.28 -4.91
CA LYS A 124 -3.03 -23.67 -3.57
C LYS A 124 -2.14 -23.07 -2.47
N LYS A 125 -0.82 -23.08 -2.68
CA LYS A 125 0.13 -22.45 -1.76
C LYS A 125 -0.05 -20.94 -1.75
N PHE A 126 -0.16 -20.32 -2.94
CA PHE A 126 -0.43 -18.89 -3.07
C PHE A 126 -1.66 -18.48 -2.24
N LYS A 127 -2.79 -19.18 -2.40
CA LYS A 127 -4.00 -18.91 -1.63
C LYS A 127 -3.78 -18.96 -0.12
N LYS A 128 -2.99 -19.93 0.37
CA LYS A 128 -2.65 -20.03 1.81
C LYS A 128 -1.83 -18.82 2.29
N GLU A 129 -0.85 -18.38 1.51
CA GLU A 129 -0.03 -17.22 1.88
C GLU A 129 -0.84 -15.92 1.85
N VAL A 130 -1.74 -15.76 0.86
CA VAL A 130 -2.72 -14.66 0.85
C VAL A 130 -3.60 -14.69 2.11
N GLN A 131 -4.13 -15.85 2.51
CA GLN A 131 -4.95 -15.98 3.73
C GLN A 131 -4.20 -15.53 4.99
N LYS A 132 -2.93 -15.96 5.14
CA LYS A 132 -2.09 -15.52 6.27
C LYS A 132 -1.89 -13.99 6.27
N SER A 133 -1.64 -13.43 5.10
CA SER A 133 -1.45 -11.98 4.93
C SER A 133 -2.72 -11.19 5.24
N LEU A 134 -3.89 -11.68 4.81
CA LEU A 134 -5.19 -11.08 5.11
C LEU A 134 -5.49 -11.06 6.62
N ILE A 135 -5.10 -12.10 7.36
CA ILE A 135 -5.24 -12.13 8.83
C ILE A 135 -4.40 -11.02 9.47
N ARG A 136 -3.14 -10.85 9.05
CA ARG A 136 -2.26 -9.77 9.54
C ARG A 136 -2.84 -8.40 9.18
N HIS A 137 -3.25 -8.22 7.93
CA HIS A 137 -3.84 -6.99 7.42
C HIS A 137 -5.07 -6.57 8.24
N THR A 138 -6.03 -7.48 8.40
CA THR A 138 -7.26 -7.23 9.17
C THR A 138 -6.95 -6.91 10.65
N LYS A 139 -5.96 -7.60 11.24
CA LYS A 139 -5.53 -7.32 12.62
C LYS A 139 -4.99 -5.90 12.75
N ALA A 140 -4.15 -5.45 11.83
CA ALA A 140 -3.58 -4.10 11.86
C ALA A 140 -4.67 -3.03 11.71
N ILE A 141 -5.58 -3.18 10.71
CA ILE A 141 -6.71 -2.26 10.51
C ILE A 141 -7.61 -2.20 11.75
N ASN A 142 -7.98 -3.35 12.32
CA ASN A 142 -8.84 -3.41 13.50
C ASN A 142 -8.16 -2.79 14.74
N THR A 143 -6.84 -2.81 14.81
CA THR A 143 -6.11 -2.15 15.90
C THR A 143 -6.23 -0.64 15.80
N LEU A 144 -6.13 -0.07 14.59
CA LEU A 144 -6.32 1.36 14.36
C LEU A 144 -7.77 1.81 14.52
N ALA A 145 -8.73 1.01 14.03
CA ALA A 145 -10.16 1.35 14.10
C ALA A 145 -10.75 1.35 15.52
N LYS A 146 -10.02 0.84 16.51
CA LYS A 146 -10.44 0.84 17.94
C LYS A 146 -9.97 2.09 18.71
N LYS A 147 -9.18 2.94 18.08
CA LYS A 147 -8.76 4.23 18.62
C LYS A 147 -9.79 5.31 18.34
#